data_8efc5d4de34e811cffda5efe3441f45f
#
_entry.id   8efc5d4de34e811cffda5efe3441f45f
#
_cell.length_a   1.000
_cell.length_b   1.000
_cell.length_c   1.000
_cell.angle_alpha   90.00
_cell.angle_beta   90.00
_cell.angle_gamma   90.00
#
_symmetry.space_group_name_H-M   'P 1'
#
loop_
_entity.id
_entity.type
_entity.pdbx_description
1 polymer ?
#
loop_
_entity_poly.entity_id
_entity_poly.type
_entity_poly.pdbx_seq_one_letter_code
_entity_poly.pdbx_strand_id
1 'polypeptide(L)'
;MTTSAAASVAEFSDHATTETLATLLHDWAARLGDEIAVTFLDYRTSDDGRAGFLTWRELDDRVSAVAARAAELAAPGERAAVLVEQSADYVVAFLGAIRAGLVAVPLFAPNLPGHAGRLTAVLADCDPRLALTTAPQLDQVREFVDPKRTELVAVDLVPPAREREWPVPEPDDLAYLQYTSGSTRSPAGVMLSHRNVLANARQACAAYGAVTGRTTTVSWLPLFHDMGLVLGIAAPMAAGIGTTLLDPVAFLESPGRWLRALSASPGAISAAPNFAYGYSASRVSEREKSYLELSRVVSLINGSEPVLPSTIAQFQAAFGGCGLDPAVHRASYGLAEATVLVSVTDAGEPSRQVAFDRDRLAAGAAVPAGSGASSTLVSCGHAAGQQLRIVDPEKRQAVPDGKVGEIWVRGENVGRGYWRNPTTSAETFGLRLDGTDGWLATGDLGVLFDGELYVTGRRKDLVIVDGRNHYPQDIEQTVEAHPAVRRHSAAAFAIPLDEGEGAVVVLERAKNLADGEANLTAAAEGLRAEVAARHGLKLTDLVFLAPGEVPRTSSGKISRSACRARYLDGAFADRRLS
;
A
#
# COMPACT_ATOMS: atom_id res chain seq x y z
N MET A 1 37.72 -17.66 2.58
CA MET A 1 37.52 -17.79 1.11
C MET A 1 36.16 -17.15 0.84
N THR A 2 36.21 -15.87 0.65
CA THR A 2 35.07 -14.97 0.39
C THR A 2 35.19 -14.55 -1.07
N THR A 3 34.37 -15.10 -1.94
CA THR A 3 34.12 -14.57 -3.28
C THR A 3 32.89 -15.26 -3.85
N SER A 4 31.92 -14.48 -4.28
CA SER A 4 30.83 -14.79 -5.22
C SER A 4 29.42 -14.51 -4.71
N ALA A 5 29.11 -13.23 -4.54
CA ALA A 5 27.72 -12.77 -4.55
C ALA A 5 27.52 -11.52 -5.44
N ALA A 6 28.52 -11.17 -6.26
CA ALA A 6 28.50 -9.92 -7.06
C ALA A 6 28.24 -10.11 -8.56
N ALA A 7 27.81 -11.30 -9.01
CA ALA A 7 27.79 -11.63 -10.45
C ALA A 7 26.40 -11.56 -11.12
N SER A 8 25.34 -11.01 -10.49
CA SER A 8 23.99 -11.03 -11.08
C SER A 8 23.41 -9.66 -11.43
N VAL A 9 24.07 -8.56 -11.11
CA VAL A 9 23.53 -7.19 -11.35
C VAL A 9 24.02 -6.58 -12.68
N ALA A 10 25.00 -7.18 -13.33
CA ALA A 10 25.69 -6.58 -14.48
C ALA A 10 25.05 -6.83 -15.87
N GLU A 11 24.02 -7.69 -15.99
CA GLU A 11 23.41 -8.00 -17.31
C GLU A 11 22.20 -7.12 -17.67
N PHE A 12 21.79 -6.19 -16.82
CA PHE A 12 20.58 -5.37 -17.05
C PHE A 12 20.84 -3.97 -17.67
N SER A 13 22.05 -3.65 -18.12
CA SER A 13 22.39 -2.23 -18.32
C SER A 13 22.38 -1.69 -19.75
N ASP A 14 22.02 -2.43 -20.81
CA ASP A 14 22.19 -1.90 -22.18
C ASP A 14 20.96 -1.91 -23.12
N HIS A 15 19.75 -2.30 -22.66
CA HIS A 15 18.52 -2.26 -23.48
C HIS A 15 17.42 -1.31 -22.95
N ALA A 16 17.77 -0.32 -22.18
CA ALA A 16 16.86 0.45 -21.32
C ALA A 16 15.96 1.50 -22.01
N THR A 17 15.91 1.60 -23.34
CA THR A 17 15.27 2.77 -24.00
C THR A 17 13.84 2.56 -24.49
N THR A 18 13.32 1.32 -24.58
CA THR A 18 11.97 1.07 -25.13
C THR A 18 11.15 0.00 -24.38
N GLU A 19 11.60 -0.48 -23.22
CA GLU A 19 10.90 -1.52 -22.49
C GLU A 19 9.66 -0.98 -21.75
N THR A 20 8.58 -1.71 -21.81
CA THR A 20 7.34 -1.53 -21.05
C THR A 20 6.90 -2.85 -20.42
N LEU A 21 5.94 -2.83 -19.49
CA LEU A 21 5.39 -4.08 -18.95
C LEU A 21 4.82 -4.99 -20.06
N ALA A 22 4.26 -4.41 -21.11
CA ALA A 22 3.70 -5.16 -22.22
C ALA A 22 4.75 -5.79 -23.13
N THR A 23 5.88 -5.11 -23.40
CA THR A 23 6.98 -5.69 -24.19
C THR A 23 7.68 -6.78 -23.39
N LEU A 24 7.90 -6.60 -22.08
CA LEU A 24 8.47 -7.63 -21.21
C LEU A 24 7.59 -8.89 -21.15
N LEU A 25 6.26 -8.77 -21.10
CA LEU A 25 5.36 -9.92 -21.14
C LEU A 25 5.58 -10.74 -22.43
N HIS A 26 5.67 -10.07 -23.58
CA HIS A 26 5.90 -10.75 -24.86
C HIS A 26 7.26 -11.51 -24.86
N ASP A 27 8.32 -10.86 -24.35
CA ASP A 27 9.64 -11.48 -24.25
C ASP A 27 9.65 -12.69 -23.30
N TRP A 28 8.95 -12.61 -22.17
CA TRP A 28 8.81 -13.73 -21.26
C TRP A 28 7.95 -14.86 -21.84
N ALA A 29 6.88 -14.55 -22.57
CA ALA A 29 6.09 -15.55 -23.27
C ALA A 29 6.92 -16.33 -24.29
N ALA A 30 7.88 -15.68 -24.97
CA ALA A 30 8.79 -16.35 -25.87
C ALA A 30 9.84 -17.24 -25.13
N ARG A 31 10.29 -16.83 -23.94
CA ARG A 31 11.34 -17.52 -23.17
C ARG A 31 10.83 -18.59 -22.23
N LEU A 32 9.73 -18.32 -21.52
CA LEU A 32 9.18 -19.14 -20.44
C LEU A 32 7.87 -19.85 -20.85
N GLY A 33 7.32 -19.55 -22.00
CA GLY A 33 6.11 -20.06 -22.66
C GLY A 33 5.14 -20.85 -21.80
N ASP A 34 5.46 -22.10 -21.51
CA ASP A 34 4.57 -23.03 -20.81
C ASP A 34 4.71 -23.00 -19.28
N GLU A 35 5.63 -22.18 -18.74
CA GLU A 35 5.72 -21.95 -17.29
C GLU A 35 4.56 -21.10 -16.79
N ILE A 36 4.18 -21.29 -15.53
CA ILE A 36 3.07 -20.57 -14.91
C ILE A 36 3.48 -19.13 -14.62
N ALA A 37 2.80 -18.16 -15.22
CA ALA A 37 2.93 -16.74 -14.96
C ALA A 37 2.03 -16.28 -13.82
N VAL A 38 0.75 -16.70 -13.83
CA VAL A 38 -0.26 -16.29 -12.85
C VAL A 38 -0.98 -17.50 -12.30
N THR A 39 -1.01 -17.61 -10.97
CA THR A 39 -1.90 -18.51 -10.24
C THR A 39 -2.93 -17.67 -9.49
N PHE A 40 -4.23 -17.97 -9.65
CA PHE A 40 -5.28 -17.37 -8.84
C PHE A 40 -5.91 -18.44 -7.95
N LEU A 41 -5.90 -18.22 -6.63
CA LEU A 41 -6.52 -19.11 -5.64
C LEU A 41 -7.92 -18.58 -5.31
N ASP A 42 -8.95 -19.23 -5.86
CA ASP A 42 -10.36 -18.88 -5.66
C ASP A 42 -10.95 -19.67 -4.50
N TYR A 43 -11.35 -18.97 -3.43
CA TYR A 43 -11.98 -19.53 -2.22
C TYR A 43 -13.49 -19.33 -2.17
N ARG A 44 -14.12 -18.75 -3.21
CA ARG A 44 -15.56 -18.44 -3.18
C ARG A 44 -16.46 -19.67 -3.13
N THR A 45 -15.98 -20.79 -3.63
CA THR A 45 -16.77 -22.04 -3.75
C THR A 45 -16.23 -23.21 -2.94
N SER A 46 -15.03 -23.07 -2.32
CA SER A 46 -14.38 -24.12 -1.53
C SER A 46 -13.42 -23.52 -0.52
N ASP A 47 -13.45 -24.01 0.70
CA ASP A 47 -12.51 -23.61 1.76
C ASP A 47 -11.06 -24.02 1.48
N ASP A 48 -10.86 -25.08 0.69
CA ASP A 48 -9.53 -25.52 0.24
C ASP A 48 -8.98 -24.68 -0.92
N GLY A 49 -9.85 -23.89 -1.55
CA GLY A 49 -9.53 -23.07 -2.72
C GLY A 49 -9.46 -23.89 -4.02
N ARG A 50 -9.69 -23.21 -5.12
CA ARG A 50 -9.47 -23.74 -6.48
C ARG A 50 -8.40 -22.92 -7.16
N ALA A 51 -7.34 -23.57 -7.61
CA ALA A 51 -6.28 -22.89 -8.34
C ALA A 51 -6.64 -22.79 -9.84
N GLY A 52 -6.64 -21.58 -10.36
CA GLY A 52 -6.64 -21.30 -11.79
C GLY A 52 -5.25 -20.85 -12.21
N PHE A 53 -4.81 -21.24 -13.39
CA PHE A 53 -3.46 -20.96 -13.89
C PHE A 53 -3.50 -20.29 -15.25
N LEU A 54 -2.56 -19.39 -15.49
CA LEU A 54 -2.18 -18.92 -16.82
C LEU A 54 -0.68 -19.10 -16.98
N THR A 55 -0.26 -19.77 -18.06
CA THR A 55 1.13 -19.78 -18.49
C THR A 55 1.52 -18.42 -19.07
N TRP A 56 2.81 -18.16 -19.25
CA TRP A 56 3.28 -16.91 -19.88
C TRP A 56 2.69 -16.75 -21.29
N ARG A 57 2.59 -17.83 -22.05
CA ARG A 57 2.00 -17.84 -23.39
C ARG A 57 0.50 -17.51 -23.34
N GLU A 58 -0.26 -18.20 -22.50
CA GLU A 58 -1.69 -17.95 -22.35
C GLU A 58 -1.99 -16.53 -21.87
N LEU A 59 -1.16 -16.01 -20.96
CA LEU A 59 -1.28 -14.62 -20.50
C LEU A 59 -1.02 -13.64 -21.65
N ASP A 60 0.03 -13.83 -22.45
CA ASP A 60 0.36 -12.99 -23.60
C ASP A 60 -0.73 -13.03 -24.68
N ASP A 61 -1.26 -14.22 -24.98
CA ASP A 61 -2.36 -14.42 -25.95
C ASP A 61 -3.64 -13.67 -25.50
N ARG A 62 -4.02 -13.83 -24.24
CA ARG A 62 -5.20 -13.16 -23.69
C ARG A 62 -5.04 -11.64 -23.61
N VAL A 63 -3.86 -11.16 -23.18
CA VAL A 63 -3.52 -9.74 -23.17
C VAL A 63 -3.55 -9.17 -24.59
N SER A 64 -3.03 -9.89 -25.59
CA SER A 64 -3.07 -9.50 -26.99
C SER A 64 -4.50 -9.39 -27.52
N ALA A 65 -5.37 -10.33 -27.16
CA ALA A 65 -6.78 -10.31 -27.53
C ALA A 65 -7.50 -9.06 -26.99
N VAL A 66 -7.34 -8.79 -25.69
CA VAL A 66 -7.94 -7.62 -25.03
C VAL A 66 -7.38 -6.32 -25.63
N ALA A 67 -6.06 -6.26 -25.87
CA ALA A 67 -5.42 -5.10 -26.49
C ALA A 67 -5.94 -4.84 -27.91
N ALA A 68 -6.13 -5.89 -28.71
CA ALA A 68 -6.70 -5.76 -30.06
C ALA A 68 -8.10 -5.16 -30.01
N ARG A 69 -8.95 -5.68 -29.13
CA ARG A 69 -10.30 -5.15 -28.95
C ARG A 69 -10.31 -3.73 -28.43
N ALA A 70 -9.44 -3.40 -27.48
CA ALA A 70 -9.32 -2.05 -26.93
C ALA A 70 -8.87 -1.03 -27.98
N ALA A 71 -7.90 -1.38 -28.85
CA ALA A 71 -7.40 -0.52 -29.90
C ALA A 71 -8.40 -0.27 -31.05
N GLU A 72 -9.46 -1.06 -31.17
CA GLU A 72 -10.58 -0.79 -32.09
C GLU A 72 -11.52 0.31 -31.56
N LEU A 73 -11.53 0.52 -30.23
CA LEU A 73 -12.52 1.34 -29.53
C LEU A 73 -11.96 2.64 -28.96
N ALA A 74 -10.63 2.71 -28.76
CA ALA A 74 -9.95 3.84 -28.17
C ALA A 74 -8.61 4.11 -28.82
N ALA A 75 -8.22 5.38 -28.85
CA ALA A 75 -6.91 5.81 -29.34
C ALA A 75 -5.84 5.75 -28.25
N PRO A 76 -4.55 5.59 -28.59
CA PRO A 76 -3.45 5.67 -27.64
C PRO A 76 -3.52 6.94 -26.78
N GLY A 77 -3.20 6.82 -25.49
CA GLY A 77 -3.28 7.88 -24.48
C GLY A 77 -4.69 8.13 -23.92
N GLU A 78 -5.76 7.52 -24.45
CA GLU A 78 -7.06 7.55 -23.79
C GLU A 78 -7.09 6.62 -22.57
N ARG A 79 -8.00 6.88 -21.62
CA ARG A 79 -8.07 6.13 -20.35
C ARG A 79 -8.95 4.91 -20.49
N ALA A 80 -8.47 3.80 -19.90
CA ALA A 80 -9.22 2.55 -19.77
C ALA A 80 -9.39 2.21 -18.27
N ALA A 81 -10.61 2.34 -17.77
CA ALA A 81 -10.93 1.96 -16.39
C ALA A 81 -10.94 0.43 -16.27
N VAL A 82 -10.16 -0.13 -15.34
CA VAL A 82 -10.15 -1.57 -15.02
C VAL A 82 -11.08 -1.81 -13.86
N LEU A 83 -12.29 -2.30 -14.15
CA LEU A 83 -13.39 -2.54 -13.22
C LEU A 83 -13.66 -4.03 -13.10
N VAL A 84 -12.64 -4.79 -12.73
CA VAL A 84 -12.66 -6.25 -12.64
C VAL A 84 -12.45 -6.65 -11.17
N GLU A 85 -13.14 -7.70 -10.72
CA GLU A 85 -12.82 -8.33 -9.44
C GLU A 85 -11.40 -8.92 -9.45
N GLN A 86 -10.80 -9.03 -8.26
CA GLN A 86 -9.48 -9.62 -8.15
C GLN A 86 -9.43 -11.03 -8.70
N SER A 87 -8.69 -11.23 -9.78
CA SER A 87 -8.60 -12.47 -10.55
C SER A 87 -7.45 -12.39 -11.56
N ALA A 88 -7.21 -13.46 -12.30
CA ALA A 88 -6.32 -13.44 -13.45
C ALA A 88 -6.83 -12.49 -14.56
N ASP A 89 -8.15 -12.30 -14.67
CA ASP A 89 -8.76 -11.37 -15.63
C ASP A 89 -8.41 -9.92 -15.35
N TYR A 90 -8.18 -9.56 -14.07
CA TYR A 90 -7.68 -8.22 -13.71
C TYR A 90 -6.30 -7.97 -14.31
N VAL A 91 -5.40 -8.95 -14.22
CA VAL A 91 -4.04 -8.88 -14.80
C VAL A 91 -4.12 -8.73 -16.32
N VAL A 92 -4.98 -9.53 -16.96
CA VAL A 92 -5.23 -9.48 -18.43
C VAL A 92 -5.78 -8.12 -18.84
N ALA A 93 -6.77 -7.58 -18.12
CA ALA A 93 -7.39 -6.29 -18.41
C ALA A 93 -6.36 -5.14 -18.29
N PHE A 94 -5.61 -5.12 -17.20
CA PHE A 94 -4.60 -4.08 -16.95
C PHE A 94 -3.49 -4.09 -18.00
N LEU A 95 -2.87 -5.25 -18.26
CA LEU A 95 -1.80 -5.38 -19.26
C LEU A 95 -2.34 -5.20 -20.69
N GLY A 96 -3.58 -5.60 -20.97
CA GLY A 96 -4.24 -5.38 -22.26
C GLY A 96 -4.45 -3.90 -22.57
N ALA A 97 -4.86 -3.10 -21.58
CA ALA A 97 -4.96 -1.65 -21.72
C ALA A 97 -3.58 -1.02 -22.04
N ILE A 98 -2.53 -1.40 -21.28
CA ILE A 98 -1.16 -0.92 -21.49
C ILE A 98 -0.64 -1.30 -22.88
N ARG A 99 -0.86 -2.55 -23.34
CA ARG A 99 -0.42 -3.02 -24.65
C ARG A 99 -1.11 -2.30 -25.80
N ALA A 100 -2.37 -1.89 -25.59
CA ALA A 100 -3.10 -1.07 -26.56
C ALA A 100 -2.63 0.39 -26.62
N GLY A 101 -1.66 0.79 -25.79
CA GLY A 101 -1.18 2.17 -25.65
C GLY A 101 -2.14 3.07 -24.88
N LEU A 102 -3.08 2.49 -24.13
CA LEU A 102 -4.02 3.24 -23.29
C LEU A 102 -3.44 3.49 -21.91
N VAL A 103 -3.92 4.57 -21.28
CA VAL A 103 -3.61 4.85 -19.86
C VAL A 103 -4.56 4.02 -19.00
N ALA A 104 -4.06 2.96 -18.39
CA ALA A 104 -4.87 2.12 -17.51
C ALA A 104 -5.28 2.90 -16.24
N VAL A 105 -6.48 2.65 -15.73
CA VAL A 105 -6.95 3.20 -14.47
C VAL A 105 -7.39 2.03 -13.58
N PRO A 106 -6.48 1.49 -12.74
CA PRO A 106 -6.78 0.37 -11.86
C PRO A 106 -7.80 0.80 -10.79
N LEU A 107 -8.97 0.17 -10.82
CA LEU A 107 -10.08 0.46 -9.91
C LEU A 107 -10.64 -0.85 -9.32
N PHE A 108 -11.48 -0.70 -8.32
CA PHE A 108 -12.23 -1.81 -7.74
C PHE A 108 -13.54 -2.04 -8.49
N ALA A 109 -14.03 -3.27 -8.46
CA ALA A 109 -15.35 -3.60 -9.00
C ALA A 109 -16.47 -2.89 -8.21
N PRO A 110 -17.60 -2.53 -8.87
CA PRO A 110 -18.67 -1.73 -8.24
C PRO A 110 -19.32 -2.34 -7.00
N ASN A 111 -19.20 -3.65 -6.80
CA ASN A 111 -19.77 -4.40 -5.68
C ASN A 111 -19.06 -4.16 -4.33
N LEU A 112 -18.02 -3.33 -4.27
CA LEU A 112 -17.34 -3.01 -3.00
C LEU A 112 -18.23 -2.12 -2.11
N PRO A 113 -18.74 -2.64 -0.96
CA PRO A 113 -19.70 -1.93 -0.14
C PRO A 113 -19.18 -0.58 0.36
N GLY A 114 -20.03 0.47 0.30
CA GLY A 114 -19.71 1.79 0.82
C GLY A 114 -18.78 2.64 -0.07
N HIS A 115 -18.38 2.16 -1.26
CA HIS A 115 -17.42 2.85 -2.13
C HIS A 115 -18.02 3.39 -3.45
N ALA A 116 -19.33 3.26 -3.68
CA ALA A 116 -19.99 3.70 -4.91
C ALA A 116 -19.74 5.19 -5.23
N GLY A 117 -19.90 6.09 -4.26
CA GLY A 117 -19.66 7.51 -4.45
C GLY A 117 -18.21 7.85 -4.84
N ARG A 118 -17.24 7.11 -4.28
CA ARG A 118 -15.83 7.25 -4.65
C ARG A 118 -15.58 6.77 -6.08
N LEU A 119 -16.15 5.63 -6.47
CA LEU A 119 -16.02 5.11 -7.82
C LEU A 119 -16.57 6.10 -8.84
N THR A 120 -17.78 6.65 -8.59
CA THR A 120 -18.39 7.67 -9.44
C THR A 120 -17.49 8.92 -9.56
N ALA A 121 -16.91 9.40 -8.45
CA ALA A 121 -16.02 10.56 -8.48
C ALA A 121 -14.74 10.30 -9.28
N VAL A 122 -14.12 9.12 -9.14
CA VAL A 122 -12.92 8.74 -9.89
C VAL A 122 -13.22 8.59 -11.38
N LEU A 123 -14.33 7.95 -11.75
CA LEU A 123 -14.74 7.81 -13.15
C LEU A 123 -15.02 9.17 -13.81
N ALA A 124 -15.63 10.10 -13.08
CA ALA A 124 -15.85 11.47 -13.56
C ALA A 124 -14.53 12.23 -13.76
N ASP A 125 -13.53 12.01 -12.90
CA ASP A 125 -12.21 12.67 -12.99
C ASP A 125 -11.35 12.10 -14.13
N CYS A 126 -11.21 10.76 -14.21
CA CYS A 126 -10.40 10.13 -15.25
C CYS A 126 -11.07 10.12 -16.63
N ASP A 127 -12.41 10.25 -16.70
CA ASP A 127 -13.19 10.32 -17.95
C ASP A 127 -12.75 9.21 -18.94
N PRO A 128 -13.01 7.93 -18.64
CA PRO A 128 -12.45 6.84 -19.40
C PRO A 128 -13.19 6.62 -20.74
N ARG A 129 -12.44 6.34 -21.80
CA ARG A 129 -13.01 5.93 -23.09
C ARG A 129 -13.48 4.47 -23.07
N LEU A 130 -12.80 3.63 -22.28
CA LEU A 130 -13.14 2.23 -22.08
C LEU A 130 -13.34 1.91 -20.59
N ALA A 131 -14.24 0.97 -20.31
CA ALA A 131 -14.32 0.26 -19.06
C ALA A 131 -14.17 -1.25 -19.32
N LEU A 132 -13.08 -1.80 -18.82
CA LEU A 132 -12.75 -3.21 -18.91
C LEU A 132 -13.32 -3.92 -17.68
N THR A 133 -14.12 -4.94 -17.90
CA THR A 133 -14.79 -5.71 -16.85
C THR A 133 -14.92 -7.18 -17.25
N THR A 134 -15.68 -7.99 -16.53
CA THR A 134 -16.01 -9.37 -16.88
C THR A 134 -17.51 -9.50 -17.18
N ALA A 135 -17.91 -10.54 -17.92
CA ALA A 135 -19.30 -10.75 -18.29
C ALA A 135 -20.26 -10.75 -17.09
N PRO A 136 -19.96 -11.39 -15.94
CA PRO A 136 -20.84 -11.36 -14.78
C PRO A 136 -21.05 -9.96 -14.19
N GLN A 137 -20.12 -9.01 -14.44
CA GLN A 137 -20.14 -7.67 -13.85
C GLN A 137 -20.67 -6.58 -14.81
N LEU A 138 -20.93 -6.91 -16.07
CA LEU A 138 -21.33 -5.95 -17.10
C LEU A 138 -22.49 -5.05 -16.68
N ASP A 139 -23.56 -5.63 -16.12
CA ASP A 139 -24.75 -4.87 -15.75
C ASP A 139 -24.47 -3.90 -14.59
N GLN A 140 -23.70 -4.33 -13.60
CA GLN A 140 -23.29 -3.49 -12.49
C GLN A 140 -22.38 -2.32 -12.94
N VAL A 141 -21.40 -2.60 -13.81
CA VAL A 141 -20.49 -1.56 -14.33
C VAL A 141 -21.25 -0.56 -15.18
N ARG A 142 -22.26 -1.00 -15.95
CA ARG A 142 -23.10 -0.13 -16.79
C ARG A 142 -23.81 0.97 -15.99
N GLU A 143 -24.12 0.74 -14.72
CA GLU A 143 -24.75 1.73 -13.85
C GLU A 143 -23.81 2.90 -13.49
N PHE A 144 -22.50 2.72 -13.62
CA PHE A 144 -21.49 3.70 -13.22
C PHE A 144 -20.88 4.50 -14.38
N VAL A 145 -21.11 4.07 -15.62
CA VAL A 145 -20.51 4.69 -16.82
C VAL A 145 -21.59 5.27 -17.75
N ASP A 146 -21.26 6.37 -18.42
CA ASP A 146 -22.12 6.93 -19.47
C ASP A 146 -21.92 6.15 -20.76
N PRO A 147 -22.92 5.40 -21.27
CA PRO A 147 -22.78 4.57 -22.47
C PRO A 147 -22.54 5.37 -23.75
N LYS A 148 -22.72 6.70 -23.73
CA LYS A 148 -22.41 7.58 -24.87
C LYS A 148 -20.92 7.96 -24.92
N ARG A 149 -20.21 7.79 -23.83
CA ARG A 149 -18.81 8.22 -23.67
C ARG A 149 -17.85 7.07 -23.45
N THR A 150 -18.30 6.03 -22.75
CA THR A 150 -17.48 4.91 -22.31
C THR A 150 -18.00 3.60 -22.89
N GLU A 151 -17.17 2.93 -23.68
CA GLU A 151 -17.44 1.60 -24.20
C GLU A 151 -17.13 0.53 -23.15
N LEU A 152 -17.98 -0.52 -23.07
CA LEU A 152 -17.77 -1.65 -22.15
C LEU A 152 -17.16 -2.84 -22.89
N VAL A 153 -16.14 -3.44 -22.29
CA VAL A 153 -15.50 -4.67 -22.81
C VAL A 153 -15.45 -5.71 -21.70
N ALA A 154 -16.09 -6.85 -21.94
CA ALA A 154 -15.97 -8.05 -21.09
C ALA A 154 -14.72 -8.83 -21.53
N VAL A 155 -13.65 -8.73 -20.74
CA VAL A 155 -12.32 -9.28 -21.10
C VAL A 155 -12.29 -10.81 -21.17
N ASP A 156 -13.16 -11.47 -20.42
CA ASP A 156 -13.35 -12.92 -20.40
C ASP A 156 -14.10 -13.47 -21.62
N LEU A 157 -14.75 -12.60 -22.40
CA LEU A 157 -15.47 -12.97 -23.64
C LEU A 157 -14.74 -12.53 -24.92
N VAL A 158 -13.59 -11.87 -24.81
CA VAL A 158 -12.84 -11.43 -25.98
C VAL A 158 -12.23 -12.64 -26.69
N PRO A 159 -12.54 -12.87 -27.97
CA PRO A 159 -11.99 -14.01 -28.73
C PRO A 159 -10.48 -13.80 -28.96
N PRO A 160 -9.74 -14.89 -29.22
CA PRO A 160 -8.33 -14.80 -29.58
C PRO A 160 -8.09 -13.83 -30.74
N ALA A 161 -7.08 -12.97 -30.62
CA ALA A 161 -6.73 -12.04 -31.68
C ALA A 161 -5.83 -12.70 -32.73
N ARG A 162 -5.81 -12.12 -33.94
CA ARG A 162 -4.74 -12.40 -34.90
C ARG A 162 -3.45 -11.73 -34.49
N GLU A 163 -2.32 -12.33 -34.83
CA GLU A 163 -1.03 -11.68 -34.68
C GLU A 163 -1.03 -10.29 -35.32
N ARG A 164 -0.55 -9.32 -34.57
CA ARG A 164 -0.33 -7.94 -35.04
C ARG A 164 0.86 -7.33 -34.35
N GLU A 165 1.52 -6.40 -35.04
CA GLU A 165 2.51 -5.55 -34.42
C GLU A 165 1.83 -4.51 -33.51
N TRP A 166 2.38 -4.33 -32.33
CA TRP A 166 1.91 -3.36 -31.35
C TRP A 166 2.78 -2.10 -31.40
N PRO A 167 2.19 -0.90 -31.32
CA PRO A 167 2.98 0.29 -31.10
C PRO A 167 3.68 0.16 -29.73
N VAL A 168 4.97 0.44 -29.72
CA VAL A 168 5.74 0.50 -28.46
C VAL A 168 5.59 1.92 -27.91
N PRO A 169 4.97 2.11 -26.73
CA PRO A 169 4.88 3.42 -26.11
C PRO A 169 6.27 3.96 -25.76
N GLU A 170 6.42 5.27 -25.78
CA GLU A 170 7.63 5.92 -25.30
C GLU A 170 7.74 5.73 -23.77
N PRO A 171 8.96 5.60 -23.21
CA PRO A 171 9.14 5.39 -21.78
C PRO A 171 8.45 6.44 -20.89
N ASP A 172 8.33 7.65 -21.41
CA ASP A 172 7.69 8.77 -20.71
C ASP A 172 6.19 8.90 -20.96
N ASP A 173 5.60 8.06 -21.83
CA ASP A 173 4.15 7.98 -21.94
C ASP A 173 3.53 7.44 -20.65
N LEU A 174 2.29 7.88 -20.37
CA LEU A 174 1.57 7.41 -19.18
C LEU A 174 1.18 5.94 -19.33
N ALA A 175 1.61 5.12 -18.39
CA ALA A 175 1.20 3.73 -18.26
C ALA A 175 -0.16 3.61 -17.56
N TYR A 176 -0.30 4.31 -16.41
CA TYR A 176 -1.54 4.28 -15.65
C TYR A 176 -1.72 5.47 -14.70
N LEU A 177 -2.97 5.66 -14.24
CA LEU A 177 -3.32 6.60 -13.17
C LEU A 177 -3.58 5.83 -11.87
N GLN A 178 -2.76 6.05 -10.85
CA GLN A 178 -2.98 5.46 -9.53
C GLN A 178 -3.81 6.40 -8.66
N TYR A 179 -5.08 6.07 -8.42
CA TYR A 179 -5.91 6.84 -7.51
C TYR A 179 -5.63 6.49 -6.06
N THR A 180 -5.14 7.46 -5.31
CA THR A 180 -4.82 7.27 -3.89
C THR A 180 -6.07 7.29 -3.02
N SER A 181 -6.03 6.60 -1.88
CA SER A 181 -7.10 6.60 -0.88
C SER A 181 -7.16 7.89 -0.04
N GLY A 182 -6.53 8.98 -0.54
CA GLY A 182 -6.29 10.22 0.17
C GLY A 182 -7.47 10.79 0.95
N SER A 183 -7.14 11.57 1.96
CA SER A 183 -8.05 12.19 2.92
C SER A 183 -8.86 13.37 2.37
N THR A 184 -8.64 13.76 1.12
CA THR A 184 -9.34 14.87 0.44
C THR A 184 -10.60 14.36 -0.23
N ARG A 185 -11.65 15.24 -0.29
CA ARG A 185 -12.91 14.91 -0.97
C ARG A 185 -12.77 14.71 -2.48
N SER A 186 -11.70 15.22 -3.08
CA SER A 186 -11.43 15.13 -4.52
C SER A 186 -10.51 13.94 -4.84
N PRO A 187 -10.78 13.17 -5.90
CA PRO A 187 -9.88 12.13 -6.37
C PRO A 187 -8.51 12.70 -6.72
N ALA A 188 -7.45 11.96 -6.42
CA ALA A 188 -6.08 12.30 -6.77
C ALA A 188 -5.45 11.14 -7.55
N GLY A 189 -5.51 11.21 -8.88
CA GLY A 189 -4.89 10.24 -9.79
C GLY A 189 -3.42 10.59 -10.03
N VAL A 190 -2.51 9.84 -9.46
CA VAL A 190 -1.06 9.99 -9.71
C VAL A 190 -0.75 9.52 -11.12
N MET A 191 -0.11 10.37 -11.91
CA MET A 191 0.32 10.08 -13.28
C MET A 191 1.64 9.31 -13.28
N LEU A 192 1.60 8.03 -13.66
CA LEU A 192 2.77 7.15 -13.70
C LEU A 192 3.09 6.76 -15.15
N SER A 193 4.32 7.04 -15.58
CA SER A 193 4.85 6.67 -16.89
C SER A 193 5.36 5.22 -16.90
N HIS A 194 5.60 4.66 -18.08
CA HIS A 194 6.24 3.34 -18.23
C HIS A 194 7.60 3.31 -17.54
N ARG A 195 8.40 4.40 -17.66
CA ARG A 195 9.67 4.57 -16.96
C ARG A 195 9.52 4.47 -15.45
N ASN A 196 8.57 5.22 -14.86
CA ASN A 196 8.36 5.20 -13.41
C ASN A 196 8.06 3.80 -12.91
N VAL A 197 7.15 3.10 -13.60
CA VAL A 197 6.70 1.75 -13.22
C VAL A 197 7.82 0.73 -13.28
N LEU A 198 8.57 0.70 -14.40
CA LEU A 198 9.68 -0.25 -14.57
C LEU A 198 10.83 0.04 -13.61
N ALA A 199 11.18 1.32 -13.41
CA ALA A 199 12.21 1.69 -12.45
C ALA A 199 11.86 1.14 -11.05
N ASN A 200 10.62 1.39 -10.59
CA ASN A 200 10.23 0.93 -9.26
C ASN A 200 10.03 -0.58 -9.17
N ALA A 201 9.51 -1.23 -10.21
CA ALA A 201 9.40 -2.68 -10.25
C ALA A 201 10.79 -3.35 -10.14
N ARG A 202 11.80 -2.83 -10.86
CA ARG A 202 13.18 -3.31 -10.78
C ARG A 202 13.82 -3.04 -9.42
N GLN A 203 13.61 -1.85 -8.85
CA GLN A 203 14.03 -1.52 -7.49
C GLN A 203 13.44 -2.51 -6.47
N ALA A 204 12.14 -2.81 -6.58
CA ALA A 204 11.47 -3.78 -5.74
C ALA A 204 12.02 -5.19 -5.92
N CYS A 205 12.22 -5.65 -7.15
CA CYS A 205 12.81 -6.94 -7.44
C CYS A 205 14.21 -7.10 -6.82
N ALA A 206 15.07 -6.11 -7.03
CA ALA A 206 16.43 -6.10 -6.46
C ALA A 206 16.41 -6.10 -4.93
N ALA A 207 15.57 -5.21 -4.33
CA ALA A 207 15.48 -5.07 -2.89
C ALA A 207 14.86 -6.29 -2.20
N TYR A 208 13.89 -6.96 -2.83
CA TYR A 208 13.16 -8.09 -2.24
C TYR A 208 13.79 -9.45 -2.55
N GLY A 209 14.83 -9.49 -3.38
CA GLY A 209 15.53 -10.72 -3.73
C GLY A 209 14.82 -11.56 -4.78
N ALA A 210 14.15 -10.92 -5.76
CA ALA A 210 13.49 -11.62 -6.85
C ALA A 210 14.52 -12.25 -7.80
N VAL A 211 14.34 -13.54 -8.12
CA VAL A 211 15.22 -14.30 -9.00
C VAL A 211 14.39 -15.17 -9.94
N THR A 212 14.52 -14.95 -11.25
CA THR A 212 13.83 -15.72 -12.30
C THR A 212 14.01 -17.23 -12.09
N GLY A 213 12.92 -18.00 -12.18
CA GLY A 213 12.91 -19.45 -11.99
C GLY A 213 13.11 -19.93 -10.54
N ARG A 214 13.25 -19.05 -9.55
CA ARG A 214 13.47 -19.41 -8.13
C ARG A 214 12.51 -18.78 -7.16
N THR A 215 11.98 -17.62 -7.48
CA THR A 215 11.07 -16.87 -6.59
C THR A 215 9.70 -16.71 -7.22
N THR A 216 8.70 -16.53 -6.38
CA THR A 216 7.31 -16.28 -6.76
C THR A 216 6.74 -15.20 -5.85
N THR A 217 6.02 -14.23 -6.39
CA THR A 217 5.26 -13.31 -5.53
C THR A 217 3.97 -13.96 -5.06
N VAL A 218 3.59 -13.71 -3.81
CA VAL A 218 2.33 -14.17 -3.23
C VAL A 218 1.59 -12.95 -2.68
N SER A 219 0.41 -12.64 -3.21
CA SER A 219 -0.31 -11.43 -2.83
C SER A 219 -1.81 -11.67 -2.69
N TRP A 220 -2.36 -11.17 -1.58
CA TRP A 220 -3.79 -11.00 -1.36
C TRP A 220 -4.19 -9.51 -1.44
N LEU A 221 -3.22 -8.62 -1.63
CA LEU A 221 -3.48 -7.18 -1.69
C LEU A 221 -4.35 -6.83 -2.89
N PRO A 222 -5.27 -5.85 -2.74
CA PRO A 222 -6.07 -5.39 -3.87
C PRO A 222 -5.19 -4.92 -5.03
N LEU A 223 -5.44 -5.42 -6.25
CA LEU A 223 -4.68 -5.04 -7.45
C LEU A 223 -4.94 -3.60 -7.90
N PHE A 224 -6.00 -2.96 -7.42
CA PHE A 224 -6.24 -1.53 -7.64
C PHE A 224 -5.43 -0.61 -6.68
N HIS A 225 -4.71 -1.17 -5.73
CA HIS A 225 -3.84 -0.46 -4.80
C HIS A 225 -2.39 -0.56 -5.28
N ASP A 226 -1.59 0.51 -5.12
CA ASP A 226 -0.19 0.62 -5.57
C ASP A 226 0.67 -0.59 -5.16
N MET A 227 0.67 -0.96 -3.89
CA MET A 227 1.45 -2.10 -3.39
C MET A 227 0.98 -3.44 -3.97
N GLY A 228 -0.34 -3.62 -4.14
CA GLY A 228 -0.90 -4.83 -4.76
C GLY A 228 -0.59 -4.91 -6.24
N LEU A 229 -0.68 -3.79 -6.95
CA LEU A 229 -0.40 -3.71 -8.39
C LEU A 229 1.07 -4.00 -8.69
N VAL A 230 1.98 -3.32 -7.96
CA VAL A 230 3.42 -3.49 -8.20
C VAL A 230 3.89 -4.89 -7.82
N LEU A 231 3.50 -5.40 -6.65
CA LEU A 231 3.90 -6.74 -6.21
C LEU A 231 3.23 -7.84 -7.06
N GLY A 232 1.94 -7.69 -7.37
CA GLY A 232 1.16 -8.73 -8.06
C GLY A 232 1.34 -8.73 -9.58
N ILE A 233 1.73 -7.60 -10.19
CA ILE A 233 1.82 -7.48 -11.66
C ILE A 233 3.19 -6.93 -12.09
N ALA A 234 3.56 -5.71 -11.68
CA ALA A 234 4.71 -5.03 -12.27
C ALA A 234 6.06 -5.71 -11.93
N ALA A 235 6.28 -6.13 -10.68
CA ALA A 235 7.48 -6.82 -10.27
C ALA A 235 7.62 -8.22 -10.92
N PRO A 236 6.56 -9.06 -10.97
CA PRO A 236 6.60 -10.30 -11.75
C PRO A 236 6.97 -10.10 -13.21
N MET A 237 6.37 -9.10 -13.88
CA MET A 237 6.71 -8.78 -15.27
C MET A 237 8.15 -8.30 -15.41
N ALA A 238 8.64 -7.46 -14.50
CA ALA A 238 10.02 -6.95 -14.55
C ALA A 238 11.08 -8.05 -14.36
N ALA A 239 10.78 -9.06 -13.53
CA ALA A 239 11.74 -10.12 -13.17
C ALA A 239 11.51 -11.46 -13.88
N GLY A 240 10.42 -11.65 -14.66
CA GLY A 240 10.07 -12.94 -15.24
C GLY A 240 9.82 -14.02 -14.19
N ILE A 241 9.10 -13.69 -13.13
CA ILE A 241 8.74 -14.62 -12.05
C ILE A 241 7.23 -14.80 -11.98
N GLY A 242 6.79 -15.96 -11.51
CA GLY A 242 5.36 -16.22 -11.30
C GLY A 242 4.76 -15.37 -10.18
N THR A 243 3.44 -15.20 -10.21
CA THR A 243 2.66 -14.57 -9.14
C THR A 243 1.51 -15.48 -8.71
N THR A 244 1.30 -15.58 -7.39
CA THR A 244 0.14 -16.26 -6.79
C THR A 244 -0.75 -15.20 -6.14
N LEU A 245 -1.98 -15.11 -6.61
CA LEU A 245 -2.95 -14.09 -6.19
C LEU A 245 -4.10 -14.75 -5.40
N LEU A 246 -4.54 -14.06 -4.35
CA LEU A 246 -5.75 -14.37 -3.58
C LEU A 246 -6.64 -13.14 -3.52
N ASP A 247 -7.93 -13.36 -3.31
CA ASP A 247 -8.85 -12.25 -3.03
C ASP A 247 -8.61 -11.68 -1.61
N PRO A 248 -8.67 -10.34 -1.39
CA PRO A 248 -8.55 -9.73 -0.07
C PRO A 248 -9.56 -10.26 0.95
N VAL A 249 -10.79 -10.57 0.51
CA VAL A 249 -11.83 -11.15 1.38
C VAL A 249 -11.41 -12.54 1.87
N ALA A 250 -10.81 -13.35 0.98
CA ALA A 250 -10.30 -14.67 1.34
C ALA A 250 -9.24 -14.62 2.45
N PHE A 251 -8.37 -13.60 2.44
CA PHE A 251 -7.43 -13.35 3.53
C PHE A 251 -8.15 -12.93 4.82
N LEU A 252 -9.11 -12.00 4.74
CA LEU A 252 -9.82 -11.48 5.91
C LEU A 252 -10.68 -12.55 6.59
N GLU A 253 -11.27 -13.47 5.84
CA GLU A 253 -12.00 -14.62 6.37
C GLU A 253 -11.07 -15.61 7.09
N SER A 254 -9.95 -15.95 6.45
CA SER A 254 -8.98 -16.90 6.97
C SER A 254 -7.55 -16.54 6.57
N PRO A 255 -6.79 -15.84 7.44
CA PRO A 255 -5.42 -15.43 7.11
C PRO A 255 -4.46 -16.63 6.95
N GLY A 256 -4.82 -17.81 7.42
CA GLY A 256 -4.11 -19.06 7.15
C GLY A 256 -4.01 -19.39 5.65
N ARG A 257 -4.96 -18.92 4.82
CA ARG A 257 -4.92 -19.10 3.37
C ARG A 257 -3.68 -18.43 2.75
N TRP A 258 -3.33 -17.23 3.21
CA TRP A 258 -2.11 -16.53 2.78
C TRP A 258 -0.84 -17.29 3.18
N LEU A 259 -0.77 -17.74 4.44
CA LEU A 259 0.39 -18.48 4.94
C LEU A 259 0.57 -19.84 4.25
N ARG A 260 -0.52 -20.52 3.91
CA ARG A 260 -0.47 -21.74 3.08
C ARG A 260 0.04 -21.46 1.68
N ALA A 261 -0.38 -20.36 1.06
CA ALA A 261 0.13 -19.95 -0.24
C ALA A 261 1.65 -19.63 -0.19
N LEU A 262 2.12 -18.97 0.88
CA LEU A 262 3.55 -18.76 1.12
C LEU A 262 4.31 -20.09 1.26
N SER A 263 3.79 -21.03 2.06
CA SER A 263 4.38 -22.36 2.24
C SER A 263 4.47 -23.16 0.93
N ALA A 264 3.46 -23.04 0.08
CA ALA A 264 3.40 -23.77 -1.19
C ALA A 264 4.31 -23.17 -2.27
N SER A 265 4.66 -21.89 -2.15
CA SER A 265 5.42 -21.16 -3.17
C SER A 265 6.92 -21.19 -2.86
N PRO A 266 7.75 -21.75 -3.74
CA PRO A 266 9.20 -21.70 -3.53
C PRO A 266 9.71 -20.26 -3.65
N GLY A 267 10.59 -19.86 -2.72
CA GLY A 267 11.17 -18.53 -2.73
C GLY A 267 10.12 -17.41 -2.64
N ALA A 268 9.09 -17.58 -1.78
CA ALA A 268 7.97 -16.65 -1.70
C ALA A 268 8.40 -15.24 -1.30
N ILE A 269 7.94 -14.24 -2.06
CA ILE A 269 8.04 -12.82 -1.78
C ILE A 269 6.61 -12.31 -1.57
N SER A 270 6.35 -11.62 -0.47
CA SER A 270 5.03 -11.05 -0.20
C SER A 270 5.14 -9.69 0.47
N ALA A 271 4.05 -8.91 0.39
CA ALA A 271 3.91 -7.67 1.12
C ALA A 271 2.54 -7.60 1.78
N ALA A 272 2.48 -6.95 2.93
CA ALA A 272 1.23 -6.70 3.62
C ALA A 272 1.34 -5.46 4.52
N PRO A 273 0.22 -4.78 4.83
CA PRO A 273 0.20 -3.77 5.87
C PRO A 273 0.40 -4.40 7.25
N ASN A 274 0.89 -3.59 8.19
CA ASN A 274 1.26 -4.04 9.53
C ASN A 274 0.14 -4.81 10.26
N PHE A 275 -1.12 -4.37 10.10
CA PHE A 275 -2.26 -5.06 10.74
C PHE A 275 -2.38 -6.52 10.33
N ALA A 276 -2.02 -6.85 9.08
CA ALA A 276 -2.19 -8.19 8.54
C ALA A 276 -1.30 -9.23 9.24
N TYR A 277 -0.12 -8.82 9.63
CA TYR A 277 0.82 -9.66 10.41
C TYR A 277 0.26 -9.95 11.80
N GLY A 278 -0.20 -8.92 12.53
CA GLY A 278 -0.84 -9.09 13.83
C GLY A 278 -2.15 -9.88 13.75
N TYR A 279 -2.94 -9.64 12.69
CA TYR A 279 -4.18 -10.38 12.42
C TYR A 279 -3.91 -11.87 12.18
N SER A 280 -2.92 -12.20 11.37
CA SER A 280 -2.50 -13.58 11.12
C SER A 280 -2.02 -14.27 12.40
N ALA A 281 -1.16 -13.60 13.18
CA ALA A 281 -0.64 -14.14 14.44
C ALA A 281 -1.76 -14.46 15.44
N SER A 282 -2.84 -13.67 15.45
CA SER A 282 -3.94 -13.82 16.40
C SER A 282 -5.03 -14.81 15.95
N ARG A 283 -5.11 -15.15 14.67
CA ARG A 283 -6.22 -15.94 14.10
C ARG A 283 -5.84 -17.33 13.64
N VAL A 284 -4.59 -17.54 13.23
CA VAL A 284 -4.14 -18.84 12.75
C VAL A 284 -3.97 -19.80 13.92
N SER A 285 -4.71 -20.89 13.90
CA SER A 285 -4.70 -21.89 14.96
C SER A 285 -3.42 -22.74 14.97
N GLU A 286 -3.09 -23.35 16.12
CA GLU A 286 -1.94 -24.26 16.24
C GLU A 286 -2.05 -25.45 15.28
N ARG A 287 -3.27 -25.92 15.00
CA ARG A 287 -3.51 -26.97 14.01
C ARG A 287 -3.11 -26.50 12.60
N GLU A 288 -3.46 -25.28 12.21
CA GLU A 288 -3.07 -24.75 10.90
C GLU A 288 -1.55 -24.54 10.82
N LYS A 289 -0.93 -24.03 11.88
CA LYS A 289 0.53 -23.84 11.97
C LYS A 289 1.29 -25.15 11.76
N SER A 290 0.78 -26.28 12.21
CA SER A 290 1.46 -27.60 12.06
C SER A 290 1.62 -28.05 10.60
N TYR A 291 0.93 -27.42 9.65
CA TYR A 291 1.05 -27.70 8.22
C TYR A 291 1.83 -26.62 7.46
N LEU A 292 2.33 -25.58 8.16
CA LEU A 292 3.08 -24.49 7.52
C LEU A 292 4.58 -24.80 7.50
N GLU A 293 5.21 -24.50 6.35
CA GLU A 293 6.65 -24.53 6.15
C GLU A 293 7.08 -23.18 5.55
N LEU A 294 7.63 -22.29 6.37
CA LEU A 294 7.94 -20.92 5.98
C LEU A 294 9.44 -20.65 5.81
N SER A 295 10.30 -21.66 5.93
CA SER A 295 11.77 -21.52 5.79
C SER A 295 12.22 -21.10 4.38
N ARG A 296 11.34 -21.28 3.38
CA ARG A 296 11.60 -20.90 1.99
C ARG A 296 11.10 -19.50 1.63
N VAL A 297 10.52 -18.78 2.56
CA VAL A 297 10.11 -17.38 2.36
C VAL A 297 11.37 -16.53 2.25
N VAL A 298 11.44 -15.70 1.20
CA VAL A 298 12.58 -14.82 0.93
C VAL A 298 12.36 -13.43 1.52
N SER A 299 11.13 -12.91 1.42
CA SER A 299 10.85 -11.55 1.89
C SER A 299 9.38 -11.36 2.24
N LEU A 300 9.11 -10.84 3.44
CA LEU A 300 7.81 -10.36 3.89
C LEU A 300 7.88 -8.87 4.16
N ILE A 301 7.38 -8.09 3.24
CA ILE A 301 7.45 -6.63 3.30
C ILE A 301 6.30 -6.09 4.14
N ASN A 302 6.63 -5.34 5.18
CA ASN A 302 5.68 -4.71 6.08
C ASN A 302 5.70 -3.19 5.87
N GLY A 303 4.62 -2.60 5.38
CA GLY A 303 4.56 -1.18 5.07
C GLY A 303 3.15 -0.65 4.88
N SER A 304 3.03 0.49 4.21
CA SER A 304 1.77 1.19 3.93
C SER A 304 1.06 1.81 5.16
N GLU A 305 1.50 1.49 6.37
CA GLU A 305 1.06 2.05 7.65
C GLU A 305 2.22 1.96 8.66
N PRO A 306 2.15 2.60 9.83
CA PRO A 306 3.21 2.51 10.83
C PRO A 306 3.54 1.07 11.20
N VAL A 307 4.80 0.68 11.07
CA VAL A 307 5.28 -0.65 11.45
C VAL A 307 5.56 -0.68 12.94
N LEU A 308 4.89 -1.59 13.66
CA LEU A 308 4.96 -1.66 15.12
C LEU A 308 5.90 -2.77 15.60
N PRO A 309 6.80 -2.49 16.56
CA PRO A 309 7.67 -3.50 17.18
C PRO A 309 6.88 -4.71 17.72
N SER A 310 5.73 -4.44 18.36
CA SER A 310 4.86 -5.47 18.92
C SER A 310 4.28 -6.41 17.87
N THR A 311 3.95 -5.90 16.68
CA THR A 311 3.44 -6.71 15.58
C THR A 311 4.52 -7.64 15.03
N ILE A 312 5.72 -7.13 14.83
CA ILE A 312 6.88 -7.96 14.40
C ILE A 312 7.12 -9.09 15.40
N ALA A 313 7.19 -8.76 16.70
CA ALA A 313 7.42 -9.74 17.76
C ALA A 313 6.30 -10.79 17.84
N GLN A 314 5.02 -10.38 17.74
CA GLN A 314 3.88 -11.30 17.74
C GLN A 314 3.90 -12.25 16.55
N PHE A 315 4.19 -11.74 15.35
CA PHE A 315 4.26 -12.55 14.14
C PHE A 315 5.41 -13.56 14.22
N GLN A 316 6.59 -13.14 14.66
CA GLN A 316 7.74 -14.03 14.85
C GLN A 316 7.49 -15.09 15.91
N ALA A 317 6.87 -14.74 17.05
CA ALA A 317 6.51 -15.69 18.08
C ALA A 317 5.48 -16.72 17.59
N ALA A 318 4.54 -16.30 16.74
CA ALA A 318 3.50 -17.19 16.20
C ALA A 318 4.03 -18.16 15.14
N PHE A 319 5.00 -17.77 14.31
CA PHE A 319 5.41 -18.53 13.11
C PHE A 319 6.88 -18.91 13.05
N GLY A 320 7.71 -18.50 14.03
CA GLY A 320 9.09 -18.94 14.13
C GLY A 320 9.22 -20.48 14.20
N GLY A 321 8.29 -21.14 14.90
CA GLY A 321 8.19 -22.62 14.95
C GLY A 321 7.82 -23.27 13.61
N CYS A 322 7.31 -22.50 12.64
CA CYS A 322 7.05 -22.95 11.26
C CYS A 322 8.24 -22.70 10.32
N GLY A 323 9.43 -22.42 10.84
CA GLY A 323 10.63 -22.17 10.05
C GLY A 323 10.81 -20.73 9.56
N LEU A 324 9.99 -19.78 10.02
CA LEU A 324 10.10 -18.37 9.60
C LEU A 324 11.38 -17.74 10.17
N ASP A 325 12.28 -17.32 9.28
CA ASP A 325 13.47 -16.53 9.64
C ASP A 325 13.04 -15.09 10.02
N PRO A 326 13.46 -14.55 11.17
CA PRO A 326 13.15 -13.17 11.55
C PRO A 326 13.69 -12.12 10.56
N ALA A 327 14.74 -12.43 9.81
CA ALA A 327 15.35 -11.54 8.83
C ALA A 327 14.50 -11.33 7.56
N VAL A 328 13.51 -12.21 7.29
CA VAL A 328 12.62 -12.03 6.13
C VAL A 328 11.50 -11.04 6.36
N HIS A 329 11.20 -10.69 7.62
CA HIS A 329 10.16 -9.70 7.97
C HIS A 329 10.76 -8.29 7.93
N ARG A 330 10.57 -7.60 6.83
CA ARG A 330 11.28 -6.37 6.47
C ARG A 330 10.35 -5.17 6.44
N ALA A 331 10.64 -4.15 7.26
CA ALA A 331 9.90 -2.91 7.24
C ALA A 331 10.25 -2.08 5.99
N SER A 332 9.24 -1.40 5.44
CA SER A 332 9.37 -0.63 4.20
C SER A 332 8.52 0.65 4.26
N TYR A 333 8.99 1.67 3.57
CA TYR A 333 8.26 2.91 3.34
C TYR A 333 8.07 3.14 1.84
N GLY A 334 6.88 3.67 1.49
CA GLY A 334 6.55 4.03 0.14
C GLY A 334 5.17 4.67 0.00
N LEU A 335 4.92 5.20 -1.19
CA LEU A 335 3.69 5.93 -1.54
C LEU A 335 3.45 5.88 -3.04
N ALA A 336 2.20 6.07 -3.46
CA ALA A 336 1.80 6.01 -4.87
C ALA A 336 2.48 7.09 -5.72
N GLU A 337 2.79 8.26 -5.15
CA GLU A 337 3.49 9.37 -5.80
C GLU A 337 4.93 9.01 -6.22
N ALA A 338 5.50 7.98 -5.59
CA ALA A 338 6.78 7.37 -5.96
C ALA A 338 6.60 5.95 -6.54
N THR A 339 5.50 5.70 -7.22
CA THR A 339 5.01 4.41 -7.72
C THR A 339 4.63 3.46 -6.57
N VAL A 340 5.57 3.05 -5.72
CA VAL A 340 5.31 2.43 -4.41
C VAL A 340 6.55 2.44 -3.50
N LEU A 341 7.64 1.78 -3.87
CA LEU A 341 8.80 1.56 -3.00
C LEU A 341 9.72 2.77 -2.95
N VAL A 342 10.01 3.25 -1.75
CA VAL A 342 11.02 4.27 -1.47
C VAL A 342 12.18 3.70 -0.67
N SER A 343 11.90 3.04 0.45
CA SER A 343 12.96 2.44 1.28
C SER A 343 12.51 1.11 1.88
N VAL A 344 13.45 0.28 2.21
CA VAL A 344 13.23 -1.03 2.84
C VAL A 344 14.48 -1.44 3.63
N THR A 345 14.29 -2.17 4.72
CA THR A 345 15.40 -2.74 5.49
C THR A 345 16.21 -3.74 4.67
N ASP A 346 17.49 -3.85 4.95
CA ASP A 346 18.39 -4.72 4.21
C ASP A 346 18.01 -6.21 4.35
N ALA A 347 18.37 -7.02 3.35
CA ALA A 347 18.13 -8.44 3.40
C ALA A 347 19.11 -9.13 4.36
N GLY A 348 18.61 -10.16 5.07
CA GLY A 348 19.45 -10.97 5.96
C GLY A 348 19.60 -10.44 7.38
N GLU A 349 19.00 -9.29 7.69
CA GLU A 349 18.98 -8.74 9.04
C GLU A 349 17.55 -8.38 9.48
N PRO A 350 17.18 -8.63 10.74
CA PRO A 350 15.89 -8.17 11.28
C PRO A 350 15.80 -6.65 11.25
N SER A 351 14.59 -6.12 11.03
CA SER A 351 14.36 -4.67 11.04
C SER A 351 14.80 -4.05 12.38
N ARG A 352 15.70 -3.08 12.31
CA ARG A 352 16.23 -2.37 13.48
C ARG A 352 15.13 -1.59 14.19
N GLN A 353 15.15 -1.62 15.52
CA GLN A 353 14.20 -0.90 16.36
C GLN A 353 14.99 0.03 17.29
N VAL A 354 14.61 1.31 17.35
CA VAL A 354 15.27 2.29 18.20
C VAL A 354 14.25 2.98 19.09
N ALA A 355 14.48 2.96 20.39
CA ALA A 355 13.72 3.75 21.35
C ALA A 355 14.30 5.17 21.37
N PHE A 356 13.54 6.15 20.93
CA PHE A 356 13.90 7.57 20.98
C PHE A 356 13.25 8.24 22.20
N ASP A 357 13.94 9.23 22.76
CA ASP A 357 13.36 10.13 23.76
C ASP A 357 12.15 10.85 23.18
N ARG A 358 10.98 10.66 23.78
CA ARG A 358 9.69 11.13 23.24
C ARG A 358 9.63 12.66 23.18
N ASP A 359 10.07 13.34 24.21
CA ASP A 359 10.00 14.81 24.26
C ASP A 359 10.98 15.44 23.26
N ARG A 360 12.15 14.84 23.08
CA ARG A 360 13.13 15.28 22.08
C ARG A 360 12.61 15.01 20.67
N LEU A 361 11.96 13.86 20.42
CA LEU A 361 11.37 13.53 19.13
C LEU A 361 10.22 14.50 18.78
N ALA A 362 9.37 14.81 19.75
CA ALA A 362 8.30 15.82 19.60
C ALA A 362 8.88 17.22 19.31
N ALA A 363 10.05 17.54 19.85
CA ALA A 363 10.80 18.77 19.57
C ALA A 363 11.63 18.70 18.27
N GLY A 364 11.43 17.66 17.42
CA GLY A 364 12.07 17.52 16.12
C GLY A 364 13.50 16.96 16.15
N ALA A 365 13.89 16.23 17.21
CA ALA A 365 15.22 15.62 17.31
C ALA A 365 15.15 14.15 17.75
N ALA A 366 15.61 13.24 16.92
CA ALA A 366 15.74 11.82 17.23
C ALA A 366 16.99 11.58 18.09
N VAL A 367 16.79 11.46 19.38
CA VAL A 367 17.83 11.16 20.36
C VAL A 367 17.48 9.82 21.01
N PRO A 368 18.38 8.84 21.04
CA PRO A 368 18.14 7.58 21.74
C PRO A 368 17.70 7.81 23.19
N ALA A 369 16.68 7.08 23.63
CA ALA A 369 16.14 7.24 24.97
C ALA A 369 17.13 6.78 26.03
N GLY A 370 17.22 7.55 27.12
CA GLY A 370 17.81 7.12 28.36
C GLY A 370 16.78 6.43 29.27
N SER A 371 16.67 6.89 30.52
CA SER A 371 15.71 6.36 31.50
C SER A 371 14.32 7.01 31.46
N GLY A 372 14.07 7.92 30.52
CA GLY A 372 12.82 8.68 30.39
C GLY A 372 11.74 8.00 29.51
N ALA A 373 10.67 8.77 29.24
CA ALA A 373 9.62 8.34 28.32
C ALA A 373 10.18 8.16 26.90
N SER A 374 9.83 7.05 26.25
CA SER A 374 10.33 6.72 24.91
C SER A 374 9.21 6.40 23.93
N SER A 375 9.51 6.64 22.63
CA SER A 375 8.76 6.17 21.49
C SER A 375 9.68 5.27 20.67
N THR A 376 9.30 4.00 20.49
CA THR A 376 10.11 3.04 19.72
C THR A 376 9.66 3.04 18.26
N LEU A 377 10.57 3.42 17.37
CA LEU A 377 10.36 3.39 15.93
C LEU A 377 11.07 2.20 15.29
N VAL A 378 10.47 1.65 14.26
CA VAL A 378 11.07 0.61 13.42
C VAL A 378 11.70 1.28 12.21
N SER A 379 12.96 0.93 11.92
CA SER A 379 13.64 1.38 10.71
C SER A 379 12.93 0.86 9.46
N CYS A 380 12.72 1.75 8.50
CA CYS A 380 12.35 1.41 7.13
C CYS A 380 13.58 1.28 6.22
N GLY A 381 14.78 1.14 6.78
CA GLY A 381 16.03 0.89 6.08
C GLY A 381 16.51 2.01 5.19
N HIS A 382 17.09 1.62 4.05
CA HIS A 382 17.74 2.51 3.10
C HIS A 382 16.87 2.75 1.85
N ALA A 383 17.16 3.85 1.14
CA ALA A 383 16.53 4.13 -0.13
C ALA A 383 16.85 3.02 -1.17
N ALA A 384 15.81 2.53 -1.86
CA ALA A 384 15.92 1.43 -2.80
C ALA A 384 16.24 1.91 -4.23
N GLY A 385 17.38 2.58 -4.40
CA GLY A 385 17.85 3.07 -5.71
C GLY A 385 17.47 4.50 -6.09
N GLN A 386 16.72 5.21 -5.24
CA GLN A 386 16.42 6.64 -5.37
C GLN A 386 17.18 7.47 -4.33
N GLN A 387 17.17 8.78 -4.48
CA GLN A 387 17.70 9.71 -3.50
C GLN A 387 16.61 10.04 -2.47
N LEU A 388 17.00 10.09 -1.19
CA LEU A 388 16.14 10.46 -0.08
C LEU A 388 16.81 11.57 0.74
N ARG A 389 16.04 12.57 1.16
CA ARG A 389 16.47 13.66 2.04
C ARG A 389 15.38 13.95 3.07
N ILE A 390 15.80 14.38 4.24
CA ILE A 390 14.90 14.98 5.24
C ILE A 390 15.02 16.49 5.11
N VAL A 391 13.88 17.16 4.98
CA VAL A 391 13.79 18.58 4.61
C VAL A 391 12.95 19.34 5.64
N ASP A 392 13.40 20.50 6.06
CA ASP A 392 12.58 21.45 6.83
C ASP A 392 11.46 21.97 5.90
N PRO A 393 10.18 21.66 6.19
CA PRO A 393 9.09 21.93 5.27
C PRO A 393 8.78 23.42 5.11
N GLU A 394 9.25 24.29 6.02
CA GLU A 394 9.03 25.74 5.97
C GLU A 394 10.18 26.42 5.20
N LYS A 395 11.42 26.04 5.50
CA LYS A 395 12.61 26.62 4.89
C LYS A 395 12.96 25.98 3.54
N ARG A 396 12.43 24.79 3.25
CA ARG A 396 12.76 23.97 2.07
C ARG A 396 14.29 23.75 1.96
N GLN A 397 14.90 23.37 3.08
CA GLN A 397 16.33 23.09 3.19
C GLN A 397 16.52 21.70 3.80
N ALA A 398 17.51 20.96 3.32
CA ALA A 398 17.87 19.69 3.92
C ALA A 398 18.32 19.88 5.36
N VAL A 399 17.90 18.98 6.24
CA VAL A 399 18.32 18.99 7.65
C VAL A 399 19.36 17.88 7.90
N PRO A 400 20.25 18.06 8.88
CA PRO A 400 21.22 17.01 9.22
C PRO A 400 20.55 15.78 9.82
N ASP A 401 21.25 14.64 9.80
CA ASP A 401 20.82 13.40 10.43
C ASP A 401 20.46 13.63 11.90
N GLY A 402 19.47 12.87 12.39
CA GLY A 402 18.90 13.03 13.72
C GLY A 402 17.89 14.17 13.85
N LYS A 403 17.60 14.94 12.79
CA LYS A 403 16.52 15.93 12.77
C LYS A 403 15.30 15.41 12.04
N VAL A 404 14.13 15.62 12.65
CA VAL A 404 12.83 15.32 12.01
C VAL A 404 12.49 16.41 11.01
N GLY A 405 12.03 15.99 9.83
CA GLY A 405 11.53 16.87 8.79
C GLY A 405 10.66 16.08 7.81
N GLU A 406 10.29 16.72 6.72
CA GLU A 406 9.53 16.08 5.64
C GLU A 406 10.46 15.19 4.81
N ILE A 407 9.99 13.99 4.49
CA ILE A 407 10.70 13.06 3.62
C ILE A 407 10.56 13.55 2.17
N TRP A 408 11.68 13.84 1.53
CA TRP A 408 11.72 14.18 0.11
C TRP A 408 12.45 13.10 -0.68
N VAL A 409 11.89 12.76 -1.84
CA VAL A 409 12.37 11.68 -2.70
C VAL A 409 12.65 12.19 -4.12
N ARG A 410 13.71 11.70 -4.74
CA ARG A 410 14.04 11.97 -6.13
C ARG A 410 14.54 10.71 -6.81
N GLY A 411 13.92 10.32 -7.92
CA GLY A 411 14.29 9.11 -8.66
C GLY A 411 13.39 8.89 -9.88
N GLU A 412 13.76 7.94 -10.72
CA GLU A 412 12.98 7.58 -11.91
C GLU A 412 11.59 6.98 -11.57
N ASN A 413 11.40 6.52 -10.36
CA ASN A 413 10.14 6.00 -9.84
C ASN A 413 9.15 7.10 -9.41
N VAL A 414 9.55 8.37 -9.37
CA VAL A 414 8.69 9.49 -8.98
C VAL A 414 7.74 9.84 -10.12
N GLY A 415 6.43 9.87 -9.81
CA GLY A 415 5.38 10.20 -10.77
C GLY A 415 5.47 11.62 -11.32
N ARG A 416 4.67 11.91 -12.35
CA ARG A 416 4.71 13.18 -13.09
C ARG A 416 3.80 14.27 -12.51
N GLY A 417 3.01 13.95 -11.50
CA GLY A 417 2.02 14.86 -10.90
C GLY A 417 0.67 14.20 -10.73
N TYR A 418 -0.33 15.01 -10.38
CA TYR A 418 -1.73 14.57 -10.26
C TYR A 418 -2.52 14.92 -11.51
N TRP A 419 -3.31 13.98 -11.99
CA TRP A 419 -4.16 14.12 -13.16
C TRP A 419 -5.12 15.31 -13.00
N ARG A 420 -5.15 16.20 -14.00
CA ARG A 420 -5.99 17.41 -14.03
C ARG A 420 -5.86 18.33 -12.80
N ASN A 421 -4.79 18.21 -12.03
CA ASN A 421 -4.55 19.04 -10.85
C ASN A 421 -3.13 19.68 -10.88
N PRO A 422 -2.90 20.67 -11.77
CA PRO A 422 -1.58 21.29 -11.94
C PRO A 422 -1.11 22.04 -10.68
N THR A 423 -2.02 22.64 -9.92
CA THR A 423 -1.67 23.41 -8.71
C THR A 423 -1.04 22.51 -7.66
N THR A 424 -1.74 21.44 -7.24
CA THR A 424 -1.21 20.51 -6.26
C THR A 424 0.02 19.77 -6.79
N SER A 425 0.06 19.50 -8.10
CA SER A 425 1.25 18.90 -8.74
C SER A 425 2.48 19.77 -8.59
N ALA A 426 2.38 21.08 -8.84
CA ALA A 426 3.50 22.02 -8.70
C ALA A 426 3.96 22.21 -7.24
N GLU A 427 3.06 21.99 -6.26
CA GLU A 427 3.39 22.06 -4.83
C GLU A 427 4.10 20.79 -4.33
N THR A 428 3.94 19.66 -5.04
CA THR A 428 4.33 18.33 -4.58
C THR A 428 5.49 17.74 -5.39
N PHE A 429 5.46 17.90 -6.72
CA PHE A 429 6.41 17.27 -7.65
C PHE A 429 7.34 18.29 -8.29
N GLY A 430 8.50 17.81 -8.74
CA GLY A 430 9.46 18.63 -9.49
C GLY A 430 10.12 19.74 -8.69
N LEU A 431 10.06 19.66 -7.37
CA LEU A 431 10.58 20.69 -6.49
C LEU A 431 12.10 20.79 -6.56
N ARG A 432 12.63 21.95 -6.14
CA ARG A 432 14.05 22.23 -6.10
C ARG A 432 14.60 22.15 -4.69
N LEU A 433 15.69 21.39 -4.50
CA LEU A 433 16.42 21.28 -3.25
C LEU A 433 17.92 21.36 -3.54
N ASP A 434 18.65 22.22 -2.84
CA ASP A 434 20.10 22.37 -2.94
C ASP A 434 20.61 22.50 -4.39
N GLY A 435 19.89 23.28 -5.21
CA GLY A 435 20.23 23.51 -6.61
C GLY A 435 19.83 22.41 -7.59
N THR A 436 19.24 21.29 -7.10
CA THR A 436 18.81 20.14 -7.91
C THR A 436 17.28 20.10 -8.01
N ASP A 437 16.76 19.94 -9.22
CA ASP A 437 15.32 19.82 -9.48
C ASP A 437 14.85 18.35 -9.45
N GLY A 438 13.53 18.13 -9.45
CA GLY A 438 12.90 16.80 -9.57
C GLY A 438 12.60 16.11 -8.25
N TRP A 439 12.55 16.86 -7.14
CA TRP A 439 12.18 16.33 -5.84
C TRP A 439 10.66 16.24 -5.67
N LEU A 440 10.23 15.19 -4.98
CA LEU A 440 8.86 14.95 -4.50
C LEU A 440 8.82 15.26 -3.00
N ALA A 441 7.95 16.17 -2.58
CA ALA A 441 7.60 16.36 -1.17
C ALA A 441 6.47 15.37 -0.80
N THR A 442 6.77 14.41 0.07
CA THR A 442 5.84 13.29 0.33
C THR A 442 4.67 13.63 1.25
N GLY A 443 4.80 14.70 2.03
CA GLY A 443 3.87 15.02 3.11
C GLY A 443 4.02 14.13 4.34
N ASP A 444 4.93 13.17 4.32
CA ASP A 444 5.26 12.31 5.45
C ASP A 444 6.49 12.85 6.19
N LEU A 445 6.49 12.77 7.51
CA LEU A 445 7.59 13.16 8.38
C LEU A 445 8.45 11.97 8.74
N GLY A 446 9.75 12.20 8.79
CA GLY A 446 10.72 11.18 9.17
C GLY A 446 12.05 11.76 9.62
N VAL A 447 12.96 10.88 9.94
CA VAL A 447 14.33 11.20 10.34
C VAL A 447 15.30 10.16 9.77
N LEU A 448 16.44 10.60 9.28
CA LEU A 448 17.59 9.72 9.06
C LEU A 448 18.37 9.60 10.37
N PHE A 449 18.58 8.38 10.82
CA PHE A 449 19.37 8.09 12.01
C PHE A 449 20.27 6.88 11.74
N ASP A 450 21.57 7.05 11.89
CA ASP A 450 22.60 6.06 11.50
C ASP A 450 22.45 5.59 10.05
N GLY A 451 22.03 6.47 9.12
CA GLY A 451 21.85 6.18 7.70
C GLY A 451 20.51 5.55 7.33
N GLU A 452 19.69 5.11 8.29
CA GLU A 452 18.40 4.47 8.07
C GLU A 452 17.23 5.45 8.25
N LEU A 453 16.14 5.21 7.51
CA LEU A 453 14.92 6.01 7.60
C LEU A 453 14.00 5.50 8.71
N TYR A 454 13.55 6.43 9.57
CA TYR A 454 12.48 6.21 10.54
C TYR A 454 11.33 7.16 10.25
N VAL A 455 10.16 6.61 9.93
CA VAL A 455 8.95 7.40 9.65
C VAL A 455 8.27 7.76 10.97
N THR A 456 8.05 9.06 11.19
CA THR A 456 7.45 9.55 12.44
C THR A 456 5.96 9.86 12.30
N GLY A 457 5.44 10.02 11.08
CA GLY A 457 4.01 10.25 10.84
C GLY A 457 3.74 11.08 9.61
N ARG A 458 2.50 11.58 9.47
CA ARG A 458 2.10 12.50 8.40
C ARG A 458 2.03 13.92 8.88
N ARG A 459 2.57 14.85 8.12
CA ARG A 459 2.58 16.28 8.45
C ARG A 459 1.16 16.82 8.73
N LYS A 460 0.19 16.47 7.90
CA LYS A 460 -1.22 16.90 8.02
C LYS A 460 -2.02 16.19 9.12
N ASP A 461 -1.54 15.06 9.61
CA ASP A 461 -2.18 14.30 10.69
C ASP A 461 -1.59 14.64 12.07
N LEU A 462 -0.50 15.40 12.11
CA LEU A 462 0.16 15.78 13.35
C LEU A 462 -0.82 16.57 14.25
N VAL A 463 -0.92 16.17 15.51
CA VAL A 463 -1.73 16.84 16.52
C VAL A 463 -0.85 17.84 17.26
N ILE A 464 -1.13 19.13 17.11
CA ILE A 464 -0.33 20.20 17.74
C ILE A 464 -1.17 20.83 18.84
N VAL A 465 -0.83 20.53 20.09
CA VAL A 465 -1.51 21.10 21.28
C VAL A 465 -0.49 21.81 22.14
N ASP A 466 -0.78 23.02 22.53
CA ASP A 466 0.11 23.88 23.34
C ASP A 466 1.52 24.02 22.76
N GLY A 467 1.63 24.06 21.41
CA GLY A 467 2.91 24.17 20.70
C GLY A 467 3.76 22.90 20.71
N ARG A 468 3.22 21.77 21.18
CA ARG A 468 3.90 20.46 21.18
C ARG A 468 3.32 19.56 20.11
N ASN A 469 4.19 18.87 19.40
CA ASN A 469 3.81 17.87 18.41
C ASN A 469 3.49 16.54 19.10
N HIS A 470 2.31 15.99 18.81
CA HIS A 470 1.93 14.64 19.21
C HIS A 470 1.64 13.82 17.97
N TYR A 471 2.29 12.68 17.88
CA TYR A 471 2.08 11.76 16.76
C TYR A 471 0.82 10.91 17.02
N PRO A 472 -0.19 10.94 16.14
CA PRO A 472 -1.46 10.23 16.33
C PRO A 472 -1.29 8.75 16.66
N GLN A 473 -0.36 8.05 16.00
CA GLN A 473 -0.11 6.63 16.22
C GLN A 473 0.36 6.29 17.63
N ASP A 474 1.08 7.20 18.30
CA ASP A 474 1.53 6.98 19.68
C ASP A 474 0.35 7.05 20.66
N ILE A 475 -0.59 7.99 20.40
CA ILE A 475 -1.83 8.11 21.16
C ILE A 475 -2.72 6.88 20.91
N GLU A 476 -2.90 6.51 19.65
CA GLU A 476 -3.67 5.34 19.22
C GLU A 476 -3.13 4.04 19.85
N GLN A 477 -1.82 3.84 19.83
CA GLN A 477 -1.17 2.70 20.48
C GLN A 477 -1.44 2.66 21.98
N THR A 478 -1.43 3.82 22.64
CA THR A 478 -1.70 3.92 24.08
C THR A 478 -3.15 3.53 24.39
N VAL A 479 -4.12 4.05 23.65
CA VAL A 479 -5.53 3.74 23.90
C VAL A 479 -5.88 2.30 23.51
N GLU A 480 -5.27 1.75 22.48
CA GLU A 480 -5.49 0.36 22.03
C GLU A 480 -4.86 -0.70 22.96
N ALA A 481 -3.96 -0.33 23.83
CA ALA A 481 -3.45 -1.19 24.88
C ALA A 481 -4.49 -1.46 26.00
N HIS A 482 -5.50 -0.59 26.11
CA HIS A 482 -6.53 -0.71 27.14
C HIS A 482 -7.54 -1.82 26.81
N PRO A 483 -7.92 -2.69 27.76
CA PRO A 483 -8.82 -3.83 27.52
C PRO A 483 -10.21 -3.48 26.98
N ALA A 484 -10.70 -2.25 27.23
CA ALA A 484 -11.98 -1.75 26.73
C ALA A 484 -11.98 -1.42 25.24
N VAL A 485 -10.81 -1.32 24.60
CA VAL A 485 -10.63 -0.88 23.22
C VAL A 485 -10.34 -2.07 22.31
N ARG A 486 -11.00 -2.10 21.17
CA ARG A 486 -10.69 -3.05 20.12
C ARG A 486 -9.37 -2.67 19.45
N ARG A 487 -8.46 -3.61 19.31
CA ARG A 487 -7.16 -3.37 18.64
C ARG A 487 -7.36 -2.96 17.18
N HIS A 488 -6.47 -2.11 16.69
CA HIS A 488 -6.47 -1.56 15.32
C HIS A 488 -7.79 -0.86 14.95
N SER A 489 -8.33 -0.08 15.89
CA SER A 489 -9.62 0.59 15.73
C SER A 489 -9.71 1.96 16.40
N ALA A 490 -8.59 2.60 16.68
CA ALA A 490 -8.54 3.96 17.20
C ALA A 490 -8.02 4.95 16.14
N ALA A 491 -8.60 6.15 16.14
CA ALA A 491 -8.18 7.30 15.33
C ALA A 491 -8.00 8.52 16.21
N ALA A 492 -6.79 9.03 16.33
CA ALA A 492 -6.48 10.29 17.00
C ALA A 492 -6.28 11.40 15.97
N PHE A 493 -6.83 12.58 16.22
CA PHE A 493 -6.74 13.72 15.31
C PHE A 493 -6.94 15.05 16.04
N ALA A 494 -6.45 16.13 15.43
CA ALA A 494 -6.67 17.49 15.92
C ALA A 494 -7.99 18.07 15.44
N ILE A 495 -8.62 18.90 16.27
CA ILE A 495 -9.75 19.74 15.92
C ILE A 495 -9.44 21.20 16.25
N PRO A 496 -9.96 22.18 15.48
CA PRO A 496 -9.85 23.58 15.85
C PRO A 496 -10.70 23.89 17.09
N LEU A 497 -10.15 24.69 17.99
CA LEU A 497 -10.83 25.29 19.13
C LEU A 497 -10.80 26.82 18.96
N ASP A 498 -11.52 27.54 19.84
CA ASP A 498 -11.50 29.01 19.84
C ASP A 498 -10.09 29.55 20.06
N GLU A 499 -9.28 28.85 20.86
CA GLU A 499 -7.87 29.11 21.04
C GLU A 499 -7.06 27.82 20.76
N GLY A 500 -6.38 27.78 19.60
CA GLY A 500 -5.51 26.67 19.23
C GLY A 500 -6.20 25.42 18.70
N GLU A 501 -5.64 24.26 19.02
CA GLU A 501 -6.14 22.95 18.60
C GLU A 501 -6.40 22.05 19.81
N GLY A 502 -7.42 21.19 19.68
CA GLY A 502 -7.72 20.15 20.67
C GLY A 502 -7.52 18.75 20.09
N ALA A 503 -7.17 17.80 20.93
CA ALA A 503 -7.00 16.40 20.54
C ALA A 503 -8.27 15.60 20.80
N VAL A 504 -8.71 14.85 19.78
CA VAL A 504 -9.86 13.93 19.87
C VAL A 504 -9.41 12.51 19.51
N VAL A 505 -9.95 11.53 20.23
CA VAL A 505 -9.79 10.12 19.90
C VAL A 505 -11.16 9.51 19.66
N VAL A 506 -11.32 8.86 18.50
CA VAL A 506 -12.48 8.03 18.16
C VAL A 506 -12.00 6.58 18.11
N LEU A 507 -12.68 5.67 18.80
CA LEU A 507 -12.25 4.28 18.91
C LEU A 507 -13.45 3.31 18.97
N GLU A 508 -13.22 2.04 18.60
CA GLU A 508 -14.22 0.99 18.77
C GLU A 508 -14.06 0.31 20.12
N ARG A 509 -15.16 0.12 20.82
CA ARG A 509 -15.19 -0.67 22.06
C ARG A 509 -14.87 -2.14 21.80
N ALA A 510 -14.27 -2.80 22.76
CA ALA A 510 -14.06 -4.24 22.72
C ALA A 510 -15.42 -4.98 22.76
N LYS A 511 -15.55 -6.09 22.02
CA LYS A 511 -16.81 -6.86 21.93
C LYS A 511 -17.33 -7.39 23.26
N ASN A 512 -16.45 -7.62 24.22
CA ASN A 512 -16.75 -8.14 25.56
C ASN A 512 -17.04 -7.03 26.58
N LEU A 513 -16.94 -5.76 26.20
CA LEU A 513 -17.33 -4.66 27.07
C LEU A 513 -18.86 -4.56 27.09
N ALA A 514 -19.46 -4.71 28.26
CA ALA A 514 -20.91 -4.61 28.42
C ALA A 514 -21.39 -3.19 28.07
N ASP A 515 -22.55 -3.09 27.42
CA ASP A 515 -23.19 -1.85 26.99
C ASP A 515 -23.73 -0.99 28.16
N GLY A 516 -22.98 -0.86 29.24
CA GLY A 516 -23.36 -0.01 30.37
C GLY A 516 -22.63 1.33 30.30
N GLU A 517 -23.39 2.44 30.34
CA GLU A 517 -22.85 3.81 30.34
C GLU A 517 -21.78 4.00 31.44
N ALA A 518 -21.99 3.45 32.62
CA ALA A 518 -21.02 3.48 33.72
C ALA A 518 -19.69 2.80 33.39
N ASN A 519 -19.69 1.69 32.62
CA ASN A 519 -18.48 0.99 32.21
C ASN A 519 -17.69 1.78 31.16
N LEU A 520 -18.40 2.44 30.23
CA LEU A 520 -17.78 3.28 29.22
C LEU A 520 -17.19 4.55 29.83
N THR A 521 -17.88 5.17 30.78
CA THR A 521 -17.39 6.35 31.50
C THR A 521 -16.11 6.04 32.28
N ALA A 522 -16.08 4.95 33.05
CA ALA A 522 -14.90 4.52 33.78
C ALA A 522 -13.71 4.20 32.84
N ALA A 523 -13.98 3.57 31.70
CA ALA A 523 -12.97 3.31 30.68
C ALA A 523 -12.45 4.61 30.06
N ALA A 524 -13.34 5.56 29.78
CA ALA A 524 -12.98 6.89 29.24
C ALA A 524 -12.08 7.68 30.20
N GLU A 525 -12.42 7.68 31.49
CA GLU A 525 -11.61 8.33 32.53
C GLU A 525 -10.22 7.71 32.62
N GLY A 526 -10.12 6.37 32.63
CA GLY A 526 -8.85 5.64 32.62
C GLY A 526 -8.00 5.96 31.39
N LEU A 527 -8.60 5.97 30.20
CA LEU A 527 -7.93 6.29 28.95
C LEU A 527 -7.45 7.74 28.89
N ARG A 528 -8.26 8.70 29.34
CA ARG A 528 -7.87 10.11 29.44
C ARG A 528 -6.69 10.29 30.40
N ALA A 529 -6.73 9.62 31.55
CA ALA A 529 -5.64 9.65 32.53
C ALA A 529 -4.35 9.04 31.95
N GLU A 530 -4.46 7.92 31.24
CA GLU A 530 -3.30 7.24 30.64
C GLU A 530 -2.66 8.06 29.53
N VAL A 531 -3.47 8.68 28.65
CA VAL A 531 -2.97 9.59 27.61
C VAL A 531 -2.32 10.81 28.24
N ALA A 532 -2.93 11.41 29.25
CA ALA A 532 -2.34 12.54 29.98
C ALA A 532 -1.02 12.18 30.66
N ALA A 533 -0.96 11.03 31.32
CA ALA A 533 0.25 10.59 32.01
C ALA A 533 1.40 10.24 31.05
N ARG A 534 1.08 9.58 29.93
CA ARG A 534 2.11 9.13 28.97
C ARG A 534 2.54 10.21 27.99
N HIS A 535 1.62 11.03 27.52
CA HIS A 535 1.87 11.99 26.43
C HIS A 535 1.87 13.44 26.88
N GLY A 536 1.51 13.73 28.13
CA GLY A 536 1.30 15.10 28.60
C GLY A 536 0.17 15.81 27.83
N LEU A 537 -0.75 15.05 27.25
CA LEU A 537 -1.81 15.54 26.38
C LEU A 537 -3.19 15.35 27.03
N LYS A 538 -3.92 16.45 27.20
CA LYS A 538 -5.32 16.40 27.62
C LYS A 538 -6.21 16.21 26.39
N LEU A 539 -6.95 15.09 26.35
CA LEU A 539 -7.94 14.88 25.30
C LEU A 539 -9.14 15.82 25.46
N THR A 540 -9.46 16.54 24.40
CA THR A 540 -10.66 17.37 24.31
C THR A 540 -11.91 16.49 24.32
N ASP A 541 -11.86 15.37 23.57
CA ASP A 541 -12.96 14.41 23.52
C ASP A 541 -12.46 12.98 23.29
N LEU A 542 -13.28 12.00 23.72
CA LEU A 542 -13.07 10.58 23.54
C LEU A 542 -14.40 9.92 23.19
N VAL A 543 -14.49 9.34 21.99
CA VAL A 543 -15.74 8.79 21.44
C VAL A 543 -15.63 7.27 21.29
N PHE A 544 -16.57 6.55 21.91
CA PHE A 544 -16.68 5.10 21.74
C PHE A 544 -17.72 4.75 20.66
N LEU A 545 -17.29 4.04 19.65
CA LEU A 545 -18.12 3.49 18.58
C LEU A 545 -18.33 1.98 18.74
N ALA A 546 -19.36 1.46 18.10
CA ALA A 546 -19.55 0.03 18.00
C ALA A 546 -18.48 -0.60 17.06
N PRO A 547 -18.22 -1.92 17.22
CA PRO A 547 -17.28 -2.61 16.34
C PRO A 547 -17.65 -2.51 14.85
N GLY A 548 -16.74 -2.00 14.01
CA GLY A 548 -16.91 -1.80 12.58
C GLY A 548 -17.39 -0.40 12.17
N GLU A 549 -17.60 0.53 13.12
CA GLU A 549 -18.09 1.89 12.82
C GLU A 549 -16.97 2.92 12.56
N VAL A 550 -15.72 2.64 12.98
CA VAL A 550 -14.59 3.52 12.67
C VAL A 550 -14.34 3.55 11.16
N PRO A 551 -14.36 4.74 10.54
CA PRO A 551 -14.14 4.89 9.11
C PRO A 551 -12.82 4.29 8.63
N ARG A 552 -12.87 3.51 7.53
CA ARG A 552 -11.71 2.88 6.91
C ARG A 552 -11.59 3.26 5.44
N THR A 553 -10.38 3.17 4.94
CA THR A 553 -10.09 3.31 3.50
C THR A 553 -10.51 2.03 2.76
N SER A 554 -10.53 2.08 1.42
CA SER A 554 -10.78 0.90 0.57
C SER A 554 -9.73 -0.22 0.74
N SER A 555 -8.56 0.10 1.31
CA SER A 555 -7.52 -0.88 1.68
C SER A 555 -7.63 -1.38 3.13
N GLY A 556 -8.71 -1.03 3.85
CA GLY A 556 -8.98 -1.48 5.22
C GLY A 556 -8.29 -0.68 6.33
N LYS A 557 -7.45 0.31 6.00
CA LYS A 557 -6.76 1.17 6.98
C LYS A 557 -7.71 2.18 7.61
N ILE A 558 -7.45 2.57 8.86
CA ILE A 558 -8.21 3.63 9.54
C ILE A 558 -8.01 4.95 8.80
N SER A 559 -9.12 5.66 8.56
CA SER A 559 -9.13 6.97 7.92
C SER A 559 -9.32 8.07 8.98
N ARG A 560 -8.22 8.62 9.53
CA ARG A 560 -8.27 9.72 10.51
C ARG A 560 -9.03 10.93 9.97
N SER A 561 -8.82 11.26 8.71
CA SER A 561 -9.52 12.38 8.06
C SER A 561 -11.03 12.18 7.94
N ALA A 562 -11.49 10.96 7.64
CA ALA A 562 -12.91 10.66 7.61
C ALA A 562 -13.50 10.65 9.04
N CYS A 563 -12.75 10.16 10.04
CA CYS A 563 -13.14 10.27 11.46
C CYS A 563 -13.28 11.73 11.86
N ARG A 564 -12.28 12.57 11.54
CA ARG A 564 -12.30 14.01 11.82
C ARG A 564 -13.47 14.72 11.15
N ALA A 565 -13.72 14.45 9.87
CA ALA A 565 -14.83 15.04 9.14
C ALA A 565 -16.18 14.68 9.78
N ARG A 566 -16.43 13.39 10.05
CA ARG A 566 -17.67 12.93 10.72
C ARG A 566 -17.82 13.50 12.13
N TYR A 567 -16.72 13.65 12.87
CA TYR A 567 -16.75 14.27 14.19
C TYR A 567 -17.17 15.73 14.13
N LEU A 568 -16.59 16.50 13.20
CA LEU A 568 -16.91 17.92 13.01
C LEU A 568 -18.34 18.14 12.47
N ASP A 569 -18.82 17.23 11.62
CA ASP A 569 -20.21 17.22 11.11
C ASP A 569 -21.24 16.77 12.18
N GLY A 570 -20.79 16.45 13.41
CA GLY A 570 -21.67 16.02 14.51
C GLY A 570 -22.19 14.58 14.43
N ALA A 571 -21.69 13.76 13.48
CA ALA A 571 -22.15 12.38 13.28
C ALA A 571 -21.91 11.45 14.49
N PHE A 572 -21.10 11.87 15.45
CA PHE A 572 -20.81 11.15 16.68
C PHE A 572 -21.36 11.83 17.94
N ALA A 573 -22.24 12.83 17.80
CA ALA A 573 -22.73 13.63 18.95
C ALA A 573 -23.41 12.78 20.02
N ASP A 574 -24.23 11.79 19.62
CA ASP A 574 -24.95 10.89 20.53
C ASP A 574 -24.05 9.81 21.17
N ARG A 575 -22.77 9.77 20.81
CA ARG A 575 -21.77 8.79 21.28
C ARG A 575 -20.70 9.43 22.16
N ARG A 576 -20.79 10.74 22.42
CA ARG A 576 -19.88 11.46 23.32
C ARG A 576 -20.26 11.12 24.76
N LEU A 577 -19.26 10.72 25.54
CA LEU A 577 -19.42 10.56 26.98
C LEU A 577 -19.13 11.91 27.64
N SER A 578 -20.10 12.45 28.33
CA SER A 578 -20.05 13.75 29.03
C SER A 578 -19.03 13.74 30.18
#